data_3c1bf5754b34b179dbfab44e5ba1823e
#
_entry.id   3c1bf5754b34b179dbfab44e5ba1823e
#
_cell.length_a   1.000
_cell.length_b   1.000
_cell.length_c   1.000
_cell.angle_alpha   90.00
_cell.angle_beta   90.00
_cell.angle_gamma   90.00
#
_symmetry.space_group_name_H-M   'P 1'
#
loop_
_entity.id
_entity.type
_entity.pdbx_description
1 polymer ?
#
loop_
_entity_poly.entity_id
_entity_poly.type
_entity_poly.pdbx_seq_one_letter_code
_entity_poly.pdbx_strand_id
1 'polypeptide(L)'
;MPPFAKREIKNSFIKLLTERPISQITVKDIVEDCGVNRNSFYYHFQDIPSLLEEIIVEMTAKVIETLPEESTFEEKVTAALEEINLNKRMIYHIYGSSNREFYEKQLMKICDYVTRTYIRSRDYSEKVASKDLEFVISYLKCELFGQLIDWLNHDMSYDIVEHSRILCRMFAGSMRMVCQKYKII
;
A
#
# COMPACT_ATOMS: atom_id res chain seq x y z
N MET A 1 14.89 23.83 7.56
CA MET A 1 14.56 23.94 6.12
C MET A 1 13.07 23.75 5.95
N PRO A 2 12.41 24.42 5.01
CA PRO A 2 10.97 24.46 4.99
C PRO A 2 10.35 23.11 4.56
N PRO A 3 9.17 22.74 5.09
CA PRO A 3 8.37 21.60 4.64
C PRO A 3 8.03 21.63 3.14
N PHE A 4 8.24 22.78 2.51
CA PHE A 4 8.06 23.03 1.09
C PHE A 4 8.98 22.14 0.22
N ALA A 5 10.29 22.05 0.49
CA ALA A 5 11.23 21.30 -0.34
C ALA A 5 10.90 19.79 -0.35
N LYS A 6 10.53 19.23 0.80
CA LYS A 6 10.15 17.82 0.91
C LYS A 6 8.93 17.49 0.06
N ARG A 7 7.93 18.36 0.09
CA ARG A 7 6.71 18.21 -0.71
C ARG A 7 6.99 18.32 -2.22
N GLU A 8 7.79 19.29 -2.64
CA GLU A 8 8.13 19.48 -4.06
C GLU A 8 8.95 18.32 -4.61
N ILE A 9 9.88 17.73 -3.81
CA ILE A 9 10.60 16.50 -4.18
C ILE A 9 9.64 15.34 -4.41
N LYS A 10 8.66 15.13 -3.52
CA LYS A 10 7.65 14.07 -3.69
C LYS A 10 6.78 14.29 -4.92
N ASN A 11 6.29 15.50 -5.13
CA ASN A 11 5.45 15.83 -6.28
C ASN A 11 6.18 15.61 -7.61
N SER A 12 7.44 16.07 -7.70
CA SER A 12 8.29 15.86 -8.87
C SER A 12 8.52 14.37 -9.13
N PHE A 13 8.84 13.61 -8.10
CA PHE A 13 9.07 12.17 -8.25
C PHE A 13 7.81 11.42 -8.70
N ILE A 14 6.64 11.71 -8.12
CA ILE A 14 5.36 11.14 -8.56
C ILE A 14 5.09 11.49 -10.03
N LYS A 15 5.28 12.75 -10.44
CA LYS A 15 5.15 13.17 -11.83
C LYS A 15 6.05 12.35 -12.74
N LEU A 16 7.35 12.25 -12.44
CA LEU A 16 8.31 11.50 -13.25
C LEU A 16 7.95 10.01 -13.32
N LEU A 17 7.43 9.42 -12.23
CA LEU A 17 6.95 8.04 -12.21
C LEU A 17 5.72 7.79 -13.10
N THR A 18 4.93 8.82 -13.40
CA THR A 18 3.85 8.68 -14.38
C THR A 18 4.36 8.70 -15.81
N GLU A 19 5.57 9.20 -16.05
CA GLU A 19 6.16 9.39 -17.38
C GLU A 19 7.07 8.23 -17.80
N ARG A 20 7.86 7.68 -16.84
CA ARG A 20 8.90 6.68 -17.13
C ARG A 20 9.18 5.73 -15.96
N PRO A 21 9.75 4.53 -16.25
CA PRO A 21 10.12 3.56 -15.22
C PRO A 21 11.07 4.14 -14.16
N ILE A 22 10.89 3.71 -12.91
CA ILE A 22 11.72 4.17 -11.77
C ILE A 22 13.22 3.95 -12.00
N SER A 23 13.61 2.89 -12.73
CA SER A 23 15.00 2.60 -13.09
C SER A 23 15.66 3.68 -13.96
N GLN A 24 14.85 4.54 -14.59
CA GLN A 24 15.30 5.65 -15.43
C GLN A 24 15.21 7.01 -14.72
N ILE A 25 14.83 7.03 -13.44
CA ILE A 25 14.72 8.26 -12.65
C ILE A 25 15.93 8.38 -11.73
N THR A 26 16.61 9.51 -11.79
CA THR A 26 17.76 9.82 -10.94
C THR A 26 17.42 10.96 -9.96
N VAL A 27 18.22 11.08 -8.88
CA VAL A 27 18.10 12.24 -7.98
C VAL A 27 18.30 13.55 -8.72
N LYS A 28 19.15 13.56 -9.78
CA LYS A 28 19.36 14.74 -10.61
C LYS A 28 18.07 15.17 -11.31
N ASP A 29 17.37 14.22 -11.93
CA ASP A 29 16.10 14.51 -12.62
C ASP A 29 15.06 15.13 -11.68
N ILE A 30 14.93 14.57 -10.47
CA ILE A 30 13.96 15.03 -9.47
C ILE A 30 14.27 16.46 -9.03
N VAL A 31 15.53 16.76 -8.69
CA VAL A 31 15.89 18.08 -8.17
C VAL A 31 15.87 19.16 -9.28
N GLU A 32 16.18 18.79 -10.52
CA GLU A 32 16.07 19.70 -11.67
C GLU A 32 14.60 20.02 -11.99
N ASP A 33 13.69 19.02 -11.92
CA ASP A 33 12.26 19.23 -12.19
C ASP A 33 11.59 20.11 -11.11
N CYS A 34 11.94 19.94 -9.83
CA CYS A 34 11.36 20.74 -8.74
C CYS A 34 12.16 21.98 -8.34
N GLY A 35 13.28 22.26 -8.98
CA GLY A 35 14.08 23.47 -8.72
C GLY A 35 14.77 23.51 -7.35
N VAL A 36 14.96 22.35 -6.70
CA VAL A 36 15.72 22.27 -5.42
C VAL A 36 17.15 21.81 -5.69
N ASN A 37 18.06 22.06 -4.74
CA ASN A 37 19.42 21.55 -4.85
C ASN A 37 19.55 20.11 -4.34
N ARG A 38 20.60 19.41 -4.77
CA ARG A 38 20.86 18.01 -4.43
C ARG A 38 21.06 17.77 -2.92
N ASN A 39 21.61 18.75 -2.20
CA ASN A 39 21.76 18.66 -0.74
C ASN A 39 20.41 18.68 -0.03
N SER A 40 19.41 19.42 -0.56
CA SER A 40 18.05 19.40 -0.03
C SER A 40 17.40 18.04 -0.20
N PHE A 41 17.66 17.31 -1.29
CA PHE A 41 17.20 15.94 -1.44
C PHE A 41 17.77 15.05 -0.34
N TYR A 42 19.10 14.99 -0.20
CA TYR A 42 19.77 14.13 0.78
C TYR A 42 19.54 14.53 2.24
N TYR A 43 19.10 15.75 2.48
CA TYR A 43 18.64 16.17 3.81
C TYR A 43 17.31 15.47 4.21
N HIS A 44 16.42 15.22 3.24
CA HIS A 44 15.10 14.63 3.49
C HIS A 44 15.03 13.12 3.23
N PHE A 45 15.80 12.62 2.27
CA PHE A 45 15.73 11.23 1.80
C PHE A 45 17.14 10.69 1.57
N GLN A 46 17.37 9.46 2.05
CA GLN A 46 18.66 8.79 1.85
C GLN A 46 18.89 8.46 0.36
N ASP A 47 17.84 8.01 -0.32
CA ASP A 47 17.85 7.56 -1.70
C ASP A 47 16.42 7.58 -2.31
N ILE A 48 16.30 7.19 -3.57
CA ILE A 48 15.00 7.08 -4.25
C ILE A 48 14.10 5.98 -3.64
N PRO A 49 14.60 4.80 -3.25
CA PRO A 49 13.81 3.82 -2.52
C PRO A 49 13.17 4.36 -1.23
N SER A 50 13.90 5.11 -0.41
CA SER A 50 13.35 5.70 0.82
C SER A 50 12.30 6.80 0.55
N LEU A 51 12.48 7.58 -0.52
CA LEU A 51 11.48 8.53 -1.00
C LEU A 51 10.20 7.82 -1.43
N LEU A 52 10.32 6.74 -2.21
CA LEU A 52 9.16 5.95 -2.65
C LEU A 52 8.44 5.31 -1.47
N GLU A 53 9.17 4.72 -0.52
CA GLU A 53 8.58 4.11 0.69
C GLU A 53 7.72 5.12 1.46
N GLU A 54 8.23 6.33 1.67
CA GLU A 54 7.49 7.38 2.38
C GLU A 54 6.23 7.81 1.61
N ILE A 55 6.30 7.96 0.28
CA ILE A 55 5.14 8.31 -0.55
C ILE A 55 4.06 7.24 -0.47
N ILE A 56 4.43 5.95 -0.59
CA ILE A 56 3.49 4.83 -0.55
C ILE A 56 2.81 4.76 0.82
N VAL A 57 3.57 4.90 1.91
CA VAL A 57 3.02 4.90 3.28
C VAL A 57 2.03 6.05 3.46
N GLU A 58 2.37 7.26 3.03
CA GLU A 58 1.48 8.42 3.14
C GLU A 58 0.20 8.27 2.30
N MET A 59 0.30 7.78 1.06
CA MET A 59 -0.87 7.54 0.21
C MET A 59 -1.80 6.51 0.85
N THR A 60 -1.25 5.40 1.34
CA THR A 60 -2.01 4.33 1.99
C THR A 60 -2.66 4.83 3.28
N ALA A 61 -1.92 5.52 4.14
CA ALA A 61 -2.44 6.08 5.38
C ALA A 61 -3.59 7.05 5.11
N LYS A 62 -3.43 7.96 4.16
CA LYS A 62 -4.46 8.91 3.78
C LYS A 62 -5.77 8.23 3.36
N VAL A 63 -5.70 7.19 2.54
CA VAL A 63 -6.90 6.45 2.10
C VAL A 63 -7.61 5.81 3.30
N ILE A 64 -6.86 5.13 4.17
CA ILE A 64 -7.43 4.41 5.30
C ILE A 64 -7.99 5.37 6.35
N GLU A 65 -7.32 6.48 6.63
CA GLU A 65 -7.74 7.50 7.60
C GLU A 65 -8.98 8.28 7.16
N THR A 66 -9.27 8.34 5.85
CA THR A 66 -10.48 8.99 5.34
C THR A 66 -11.73 8.13 5.48
N LEU A 67 -11.59 6.84 5.74
CA LEU A 67 -12.72 5.93 5.92
C LEU A 67 -13.25 5.97 7.35
N PRO A 68 -14.57 5.82 7.56
CA PRO A 68 -15.15 5.65 8.88
C PRO A 68 -14.47 4.50 9.65
N GLU A 69 -14.36 4.64 10.96
CA GLU A 69 -13.71 3.62 11.81
C GLU A 69 -14.45 2.27 11.73
N GLU A 70 -15.77 2.31 11.65
CA GLU A 70 -16.68 1.17 11.53
C GLU A 70 -16.68 0.51 10.14
N SER A 71 -15.95 1.04 9.15
CA SER A 71 -15.87 0.46 7.81
C SER A 71 -15.43 -1.00 7.83
N THR A 72 -16.10 -1.82 7.02
CA THR A 72 -15.81 -3.24 6.87
C THR A 72 -14.41 -3.48 6.27
N PHE A 73 -13.92 -4.71 6.38
CA PHE A 73 -12.67 -5.09 5.72
C PHE A 73 -12.76 -4.92 4.21
N GLU A 74 -13.89 -5.31 3.61
CA GLU A 74 -14.14 -5.13 2.18
C GLU A 74 -14.03 -3.65 1.77
N GLU A 75 -14.68 -2.73 2.52
CA GLU A 75 -14.62 -1.30 2.23
C GLU A 75 -13.20 -0.74 2.34
N LYS A 76 -12.44 -1.14 3.35
CA LYS A 76 -11.04 -0.68 3.51
C LYS A 76 -10.13 -1.23 2.40
N VAL A 77 -10.29 -2.49 2.03
CA VAL A 77 -9.52 -3.12 0.95
C VAL A 77 -9.88 -2.51 -0.39
N THR A 78 -11.17 -2.37 -0.71
CA THR A 78 -11.60 -1.81 -1.99
C THR A 78 -11.17 -0.37 -2.16
N ALA A 79 -11.24 0.47 -1.13
CA ALA A 79 -10.75 1.86 -1.18
C ALA A 79 -9.24 1.94 -1.44
N ALA A 80 -8.44 1.08 -0.80
CA ALA A 80 -7.01 1.00 -1.06
C ALA A 80 -6.71 0.55 -2.50
N LEU A 81 -7.48 -0.41 -3.03
CA LEU A 81 -7.33 -0.91 -4.40
C LEU A 81 -7.79 0.11 -5.45
N GLU A 82 -8.83 0.89 -5.15
CA GLU A 82 -9.26 2.01 -6.00
C GLU A 82 -8.16 3.05 -6.15
N GLU A 83 -7.48 3.41 -5.05
CA GLU A 83 -6.33 4.33 -5.11
C GLU A 83 -5.16 3.75 -5.91
N ILE A 84 -4.84 2.46 -5.73
CA ILE A 84 -3.84 1.76 -6.53
C ILE A 84 -4.21 1.80 -8.03
N ASN A 85 -5.48 1.55 -8.35
CA ASN A 85 -5.97 1.52 -9.73
C ASN A 85 -5.96 2.92 -10.38
N LEU A 86 -6.25 3.97 -9.62
CA LEU A 86 -6.09 5.37 -10.08
C LEU A 86 -4.63 5.69 -10.43
N ASN A 87 -3.68 5.08 -9.73
CA ASN A 87 -2.24 5.25 -9.92
C ASN A 87 -1.60 4.12 -10.75
N LYS A 88 -2.38 3.37 -11.52
CA LYS A 88 -1.98 2.15 -12.24
C LYS A 88 -0.68 2.33 -13.05
N ARG A 89 -0.53 3.46 -13.76
CA ARG A 89 0.65 3.73 -14.57
C ARG A 89 1.92 3.87 -13.73
N MET A 90 1.83 4.56 -12.60
CA MET A 90 2.92 4.68 -11.64
C MET A 90 3.30 3.30 -11.08
N ILE A 91 2.33 2.51 -10.68
CA ILE A 91 2.54 1.14 -10.16
C ILE A 91 3.22 0.25 -11.20
N TYR A 92 2.80 0.33 -12.47
CA TYR A 92 3.44 -0.39 -13.57
C TYR A 92 4.92 -0.03 -13.73
N HIS A 93 5.26 1.27 -13.67
CA HIS A 93 6.63 1.77 -13.79
C HIS A 93 7.51 1.39 -12.57
N ILE A 94 6.91 1.14 -11.42
CA ILE A 94 7.59 0.66 -10.23
C ILE A 94 7.84 -0.85 -10.33
N TYR A 95 6.78 -1.64 -10.60
CA TYR A 95 6.83 -3.09 -10.55
C TYR A 95 7.66 -3.73 -11.66
N GLY A 96 7.64 -3.17 -12.87
CA GLY A 96 8.42 -3.62 -14.01
C GLY A 96 9.93 -3.34 -13.92
N SER A 97 10.44 -2.91 -12.77
CA SER A 97 11.85 -2.56 -12.56
C SER A 97 12.69 -3.73 -12.06
N SER A 98 14.02 -3.58 -12.19
CA SER A 98 15.01 -4.57 -11.72
C SER A 98 15.01 -4.80 -10.19
N ASN A 99 14.30 -3.96 -9.42
CA ASN A 99 14.24 -4.01 -7.96
C ASN A 99 12.93 -4.62 -7.43
N ARG A 100 12.35 -5.56 -8.17
CA ARG A 100 11.06 -6.21 -7.86
C ARG A 100 10.98 -6.69 -6.40
N GLU A 101 12.00 -7.36 -5.90
CA GLU A 101 12.01 -7.87 -4.52
C GLU A 101 11.85 -6.75 -3.47
N PHE A 102 12.47 -5.60 -3.71
CA PHE A 102 12.29 -4.43 -2.82
C PHE A 102 10.83 -4.00 -2.80
N TYR A 103 10.18 -3.88 -3.95
CA TYR A 103 8.78 -3.43 -4.04
C TYR A 103 7.80 -4.44 -3.48
N GLU A 104 8.03 -5.73 -3.66
CA GLU A 104 7.25 -6.79 -3.03
C GLU A 104 7.33 -6.71 -1.50
N LYS A 105 8.50 -6.39 -0.93
CA LYS A 105 8.65 -6.14 0.51
C LYS A 105 7.84 -4.92 0.98
N GLN A 106 7.84 -3.82 0.21
CA GLN A 106 7.03 -2.65 0.54
C GLN A 106 5.53 -2.95 0.44
N LEU A 107 5.11 -3.67 -0.59
CA LEU A 107 3.72 -4.09 -0.76
C LEU A 107 3.25 -4.97 0.40
N MET A 108 4.07 -5.90 0.87
CA MET A 108 3.79 -6.72 2.05
C MET A 108 3.61 -5.86 3.32
N LYS A 109 4.41 -4.81 3.51
CA LYS A 109 4.24 -3.86 4.62
C LYS A 109 2.91 -3.11 4.54
N ILE A 110 2.48 -2.73 3.34
CA ILE A 110 1.18 -2.08 3.12
C ILE A 110 0.05 -3.04 3.49
N CYS A 111 0.10 -4.29 3.01
CA CYS A 111 -0.89 -5.30 3.35
C CYS A 111 -0.96 -5.54 4.87
N ASP A 112 0.19 -5.58 5.55
CA ASP A 112 0.25 -5.67 7.02
C ASP A 112 -0.39 -4.45 7.69
N TYR A 113 -0.09 -3.24 7.22
CA TYR A 113 -0.65 -2.00 7.74
C TYR A 113 -2.18 -1.93 7.59
N VAL A 114 -2.71 -2.22 6.39
CA VAL A 114 -4.16 -2.26 6.11
C VAL A 114 -4.86 -3.24 7.05
N THR A 115 -4.31 -4.45 7.16
CA THR A 115 -4.89 -5.51 7.98
C THR A 115 -4.86 -5.15 9.47
N ARG A 116 -3.74 -4.67 9.99
CA ARG A 116 -3.62 -4.27 11.40
C ARG A 116 -4.53 -3.10 11.76
N THR A 117 -4.65 -2.12 10.88
CA THR A 117 -5.54 -0.97 11.10
C THR A 117 -7.00 -1.43 11.17
N TYR A 118 -7.43 -2.33 10.28
CA TYR A 118 -8.76 -2.92 10.35
C TYR A 118 -8.98 -3.69 11.66
N ILE A 119 -8.05 -4.57 12.02
CA ILE A 119 -8.18 -5.40 13.23
C ILE A 119 -8.23 -4.51 14.50
N ARG A 120 -7.41 -3.47 14.58
CA ARG A 120 -7.40 -2.53 15.72
C ARG A 120 -8.70 -1.75 15.85
N SER A 121 -9.32 -1.35 14.73
CA SER A 121 -10.59 -0.60 14.74
C SER A 121 -11.77 -1.41 15.28
N ARG A 122 -11.62 -2.74 15.47
CA ARG A 122 -12.69 -3.65 15.91
C ARG A 122 -12.62 -4.06 17.38
N ASP A 123 -11.69 -3.49 18.15
CA ASP A 123 -11.51 -3.78 19.59
C ASP A 123 -11.45 -5.27 19.95
N TYR A 124 -10.77 -6.03 19.09
CA TYR A 124 -10.59 -7.47 19.31
C TYR A 124 -9.55 -7.78 20.39
N SER A 125 -8.73 -6.79 20.78
CA SER A 125 -7.61 -6.97 21.69
C SER A 125 -8.02 -7.44 23.10
N GLU A 126 -9.22 -7.08 23.57
CA GLU A 126 -9.75 -7.51 24.86
C GLU A 126 -10.35 -8.93 24.85
N LYS A 127 -10.72 -9.44 23.66
CA LYS A 127 -11.49 -10.69 23.53
C LYS A 127 -10.69 -11.86 22.99
N VAL A 128 -9.51 -11.62 22.43
CA VAL A 128 -8.72 -12.63 21.71
C VAL A 128 -7.29 -12.63 22.19
N ALA A 129 -6.74 -13.84 22.40
CA ALA A 129 -5.33 -13.97 22.72
C ALA A 129 -4.46 -13.35 21.60
N SER A 130 -3.46 -12.57 21.98
CA SER A 130 -2.56 -11.84 21.07
C SER A 130 -1.96 -12.75 19.98
N LYS A 131 -1.66 -14.02 20.32
CA LYS A 131 -1.15 -15.02 19.37
C LYS A 131 -2.13 -15.37 18.25
N ASP A 132 -3.42 -15.53 18.59
CA ASP A 132 -4.46 -15.87 17.60
C ASP A 132 -4.75 -14.68 16.70
N LEU A 133 -4.67 -13.47 17.25
CA LEU A 133 -4.82 -12.24 16.49
C LEU A 133 -3.69 -12.05 15.46
N GLU A 134 -2.45 -12.32 15.84
CA GLU A 134 -1.30 -12.28 14.92
C GLU A 134 -1.42 -13.33 13.80
N PHE A 135 -2.01 -14.50 14.10
CA PHE A 135 -2.28 -15.50 13.07
C PHE A 135 -3.30 -14.98 12.03
N VAL A 136 -4.41 -14.37 12.48
CA VAL A 136 -5.42 -13.78 11.60
C VAL A 136 -4.83 -12.65 10.75
N ILE A 137 -4.03 -11.78 11.36
CA ILE A 137 -3.32 -10.72 10.65
C ILE A 137 -2.40 -11.31 9.58
N SER A 138 -1.63 -12.33 9.93
CA SER A 138 -0.72 -13.01 9.00
C SER A 138 -1.46 -13.63 7.82
N TYR A 139 -2.59 -14.28 8.06
CA TYR A 139 -3.44 -14.87 7.01
C TYR A 139 -3.98 -13.78 6.07
N LEU A 140 -4.62 -12.75 6.59
CA LEU A 140 -5.24 -11.69 5.80
C LEU A 140 -4.24 -10.92 4.95
N LYS A 141 -3.08 -10.55 5.52
CA LYS A 141 -2.06 -9.83 4.76
C LYS A 141 -1.45 -10.66 3.64
N CYS A 142 -1.27 -11.98 3.86
CA CYS A 142 -0.77 -12.88 2.82
C CYS A 142 -1.78 -13.07 1.69
N GLU A 143 -3.08 -13.12 2.01
CA GLU A 143 -4.15 -13.17 1.02
C GLU A 143 -4.16 -11.91 0.16
N LEU A 144 -4.19 -10.72 0.78
CA LEU A 144 -4.12 -9.44 0.07
C LEU A 144 -2.87 -9.33 -0.81
N PHE A 145 -1.71 -9.70 -0.27
CA PHE A 145 -0.46 -9.67 -1.01
C PHE A 145 -0.49 -10.61 -2.22
N GLY A 146 -0.97 -11.85 -2.05
CA GLY A 146 -1.08 -12.83 -3.13
C GLY A 146 -1.95 -12.33 -4.27
N GLN A 147 -3.11 -11.75 -3.98
CA GLN A 147 -4.03 -11.19 -4.99
C GLN A 147 -3.40 -10.01 -5.75
N LEU A 148 -2.70 -9.13 -5.06
CA LEU A 148 -2.01 -8.01 -5.69
C LEU A 148 -0.87 -8.48 -6.58
N ILE A 149 -0.07 -9.45 -6.14
CA ILE A 149 1.03 -10.02 -6.95
C ILE A 149 0.49 -10.74 -8.18
N ASP A 150 -0.60 -11.50 -8.04
CA ASP A 150 -1.26 -12.15 -9.17
C ASP A 150 -1.71 -11.12 -10.22
N TRP A 151 -2.41 -10.07 -9.78
CA TRP A 151 -2.85 -8.98 -10.65
C TRP A 151 -1.69 -8.27 -11.36
N LEU A 152 -0.61 -7.97 -10.64
CA LEU A 152 0.59 -7.35 -11.22
C LEU A 152 1.28 -8.27 -12.23
N ASN A 153 1.34 -9.58 -11.98
CA ASN A 153 1.89 -10.57 -12.89
C ASN A 153 1.02 -10.79 -14.15
N HIS A 154 -0.26 -10.44 -14.09
CA HIS A 154 -1.17 -10.43 -15.24
C HIS A 154 -1.27 -9.03 -15.90
N ASP A 155 -0.22 -8.21 -15.79
CA ASP A 155 -0.15 -6.87 -16.38
C ASP A 155 -1.33 -5.96 -16.00
N MET A 156 -1.88 -6.17 -14.80
CA MET A 156 -3.04 -5.43 -14.30
C MET A 156 -4.24 -5.45 -15.27
N SER A 157 -4.48 -6.59 -15.94
CA SER A 157 -5.43 -6.74 -17.06
C SER A 157 -6.88 -6.85 -16.64
N TYR A 158 -7.17 -7.25 -15.39
CA TYR A 158 -8.53 -7.38 -14.88
C TYR A 158 -8.85 -6.30 -13.83
N ASP A 159 -10.15 -6.11 -13.54
CA ASP A 159 -10.61 -5.20 -12.50
C ASP A 159 -10.33 -5.79 -11.12
N ILE A 160 -9.25 -5.33 -10.48
CA ILE A 160 -8.83 -5.81 -9.16
C ILE A 160 -9.83 -5.44 -8.06
N VAL A 161 -10.57 -4.33 -8.22
CA VAL A 161 -11.55 -3.86 -7.24
C VAL A 161 -12.75 -4.81 -7.24
N GLU A 162 -13.32 -5.09 -8.40
CA GLU A 162 -14.45 -6.04 -8.51
C GLU A 162 -14.02 -7.46 -8.15
N HIS A 163 -12.83 -7.88 -8.59
CA HIS A 163 -12.25 -9.17 -8.19
C HIS A 163 -12.16 -9.31 -6.67
N SER A 164 -11.63 -8.28 -6.00
CA SER A 164 -11.53 -8.26 -4.54
C SER A 164 -12.88 -8.28 -3.83
N ARG A 165 -13.89 -7.57 -4.35
CA ARG A 165 -15.25 -7.63 -3.81
C ARG A 165 -15.84 -9.04 -3.89
N ILE A 166 -15.64 -9.74 -5.01
CA ILE A 166 -16.07 -11.13 -5.18
C ILE A 166 -15.38 -12.02 -4.15
N LEU A 167 -14.08 -11.91 -4.00
CA LEU A 167 -13.31 -12.68 -3.02
C LEU A 167 -13.77 -12.39 -1.59
N CYS A 168 -13.92 -11.14 -1.20
CA CYS A 168 -14.42 -10.77 0.14
C CYS A 168 -15.79 -11.41 0.42
N ARG A 169 -16.70 -11.41 -0.55
CA ARG A 169 -18.02 -12.06 -0.42
C ARG A 169 -17.91 -13.57 -0.31
N MET A 170 -17.10 -14.21 -1.13
CA MET A 170 -16.90 -15.68 -1.09
C MET A 170 -16.29 -16.12 0.25
N PHE A 171 -15.38 -15.37 0.79
CA PHE A 171 -14.68 -15.70 2.02
C PHE A 171 -15.32 -15.13 3.30
N ALA A 172 -16.34 -14.29 3.19
CA ALA A 172 -17.03 -13.73 4.35
C ALA A 172 -17.56 -14.81 5.32
N GLY A 173 -18.07 -15.92 4.78
CA GLY A 173 -18.48 -17.08 5.58
C GLY A 173 -17.31 -17.78 6.27
N SER A 174 -16.22 -18.01 5.56
CA SER A 174 -15.01 -18.63 6.08
C SER A 174 -14.34 -17.74 7.13
N MET A 175 -14.27 -16.43 6.89
CA MET A 175 -13.79 -15.47 7.87
C MET A 175 -14.64 -15.45 9.13
N ARG A 176 -15.98 -15.50 9.00
CA ARG A 176 -16.88 -15.60 10.15
C ARG A 176 -16.61 -16.86 10.98
N MET A 177 -16.40 -18.01 10.32
CA MET A 177 -16.06 -19.26 11.02
C MET A 177 -14.71 -19.16 11.77
N VAL A 178 -13.69 -18.57 11.14
CA VAL A 178 -12.39 -18.33 11.78
C VAL A 178 -12.56 -17.38 12.97
N CYS A 179 -13.25 -16.26 12.77
CA CYS A 179 -13.51 -15.30 13.82
C CYS A 179 -14.29 -15.90 15.00
N GLN A 180 -15.32 -16.68 14.75
CA GLN A 180 -16.08 -17.39 15.80
C GLN A 180 -15.23 -18.41 16.55
N LYS A 181 -14.45 -19.23 15.82
CA LYS A 181 -13.55 -20.23 16.43
C LYS A 181 -12.53 -19.58 17.36
N TYR A 182 -12.01 -18.43 16.99
CA TYR A 182 -11.03 -17.67 17.80
C TYR A 182 -11.70 -16.59 18.68
N LYS A 183 -13.04 -16.58 18.78
CA LYS A 183 -13.83 -15.61 19.59
C LYS A 183 -13.54 -14.15 19.23
N ILE A 184 -13.35 -13.87 17.94
CA ILE A 184 -13.10 -12.53 17.38
C ILE A 184 -14.40 -11.76 17.11
N ILE A 185 -15.54 -12.47 16.99
CA ILE A 185 -16.91 -11.93 16.86
C ILE A 185 -17.87 -12.78 17.67
#